data_8c2688420aa25a484f981923a821f28e
#
_entry.id   8c2688420aa25a484f981923a821f28e
#
_cell.length_a   1.000
_cell.length_b   1.000
_cell.length_c   1.000
_cell.angle_alpha   90.00
_cell.angle_beta   90.00
_cell.angle_gamma   90.00
#
_symmetry.space_group_name_H-M   'P 1'
#
loop_
_entity.id
_entity.type
_entity.pdbx_description
1 polymer ?
#
loop_
_entity_poly.entity_id
_entity_poly.type
_entity_poly.pdbx_seq_one_letter_code
_entity_poly.pdbx_strand_id
1 'polypeptide(L)'
;MKAEYTDVRQHIIDQGKAIITRKGFAGVGLNEILSAADVPKGSFYHYFKSKELFGEAMLEDYVTGYLAEMDVVLGQPGQNAAQSLMAYWASWTSESLDGSGCDCRCLVVKLSSEVADMSEPMRVALLDGTHRIIARLALAIARGRVDDSLPAVADPPQMAATLYQLWLGAAMLTKLRRDASALQMARQATLAMLQLPSGQ
;
A
#
# COMPACT_ATOMS: atom_id res chain seq x y z
N MET A 1 -1.70 -36.60 -8.62
CA MET A 1 -1.24 -35.46 -9.43
C MET A 1 -0.48 -34.55 -8.49
N LYS A 2 0.85 -34.44 -8.61
CA LYS A 2 1.64 -33.46 -7.86
C LYS A 2 1.28 -32.09 -8.42
N ALA A 3 0.57 -31.26 -7.65
CA ALA A 3 0.51 -29.83 -7.95
C ALA A 3 1.96 -29.33 -8.02
N GLU A 4 2.28 -28.62 -9.10
CA GLU A 4 3.59 -28.05 -9.31
C GLU A 4 3.96 -27.19 -8.12
N TYR A 5 5.02 -27.59 -7.44
CA TYR A 5 5.59 -26.91 -6.27
C TYR A 5 6.32 -25.63 -6.66
N THR A 6 5.68 -24.78 -7.46
CA THR A 6 6.38 -23.56 -7.87
C THR A 6 6.34 -22.52 -6.78
N ASP A 7 5.40 -22.57 -5.85
CA ASP A 7 5.48 -21.62 -4.72
C ASP A 7 4.62 -21.94 -3.49
N VAL A 8 4.96 -22.99 -2.75
CA VAL A 8 4.35 -23.22 -1.42
C VAL A 8 4.59 -22.02 -0.49
N ARG A 9 5.75 -21.37 -0.61
CA ARG A 9 6.08 -20.17 0.15
C ARG A 9 5.09 -19.05 -0.17
N GLN A 10 4.86 -18.77 -1.46
CA GLN A 10 3.92 -17.73 -1.90
C GLN A 10 2.49 -18.07 -1.50
N HIS A 11 2.08 -19.32 -1.64
CA HIS A 11 0.76 -19.75 -1.19
C HIS A 11 0.52 -19.49 0.30
N ILE A 12 1.50 -19.77 1.17
CA ILE A 12 1.41 -19.45 2.59
C ILE A 12 1.30 -17.93 2.81
N ILE A 13 2.07 -17.14 2.07
CA ILE A 13 2.01 -15.67 2.14
C ILE A 13 0.61 -15.18 1.75
N ASP A 14 0.05 -15.65 0.63
CA ASP A 14 -1.25 -15.20 0.12
C ASP A 14 -2.39 -15.54 1.09
N GLN A 15 -2.43 -16.77 1.60
CA GLN A 15 -3.45 -17.19 2.57
C GLN A 15 -3.32 -16.42 3.89
N GLY A 16 -2.11 -16.26 4.40
CA GLY A 16 -1.89 -15.50 5.63
C GLY A 16 -2.19 -14.01 5.46
N LYS A 17 -1.82 -13.41 4.33
CA LYS A 17 -2.15 -12.02 3.98
C LYS A 17 -3.66 -11.80 4.00
N ALA A 18 -4.44 -12.67 3.37
CA ALA A 18 -5.90 -12.58 3.32
C ALA A 18 -6.55 -12.60 4.73
N ILE A 19 -6.02 -13.39 5.66
CA ILE A 19 -6.55 -13.48 7.03
C ILE A 19 -6.10 -12.26 7.85
N ILE A 20 -4.82 -11.92 7.78
CA ILE A 20 -4.22 -10.81 8.54
C ILE A 20 -4.83 -9.48 8.14
N THR A 21 -5.13 -9.29 6.85
CA THR A 21 -5.84 -8.10 6.37
C THR A 21 -7.20 -7.93 7.04
N ARG A 22 -7.90 -9.00 7.38
CA ARG A 22 -9.20 -8.93 8.07
C ARG A 22 -9.05 -8.75 9.58
N LYS A 23 -8.17 -9.53 10.23
CA LYS A 23 -8.10 -9.66 11.69
C LYS A 23 -6.98 -8.86 12.37
N GLY A 24 -6.00 -8.34 11.62
CA GLY A 24 -4.74 -7.81 12.16
C GLY A 24 -3.72 -8.91 12.40
N PHE A 25 -2.46 -8.53 12.58
CA PHE A 25 -1.36 -9.48 12.74
C PHE A 25 -1.41 -10.17 14.12
N ALA A 26 -1.68 -9.43 15.20
CA ALA A 26 -1.80 -9.97 16.56
C ALA A 26 -3.01 -10.90 16.68
N GLY A 27 -4.10 -10.59 15.99
CA GLY A 27 -5.35 -11.34 16.01
C GLY A 27 -5.32 -12.70 15.28
N VAL A 28 -4.22 -13.02 14.58
CA VAL A 28 -4.07 -14.26 13.80
C VAL A 28 -3.01 -15.16 14.43
N GLY A 29 -3.39 -16.36 14.85
CA GLY A 29 -2.46 -17.37 15.35
C GLY A 29 -1.76 -18.14 14.21
N LEU A 30 -0.57 -18.69 14.49
CA LEU A 30 0.15 -19.51 13.50
C LEU A 30 -0.71 -20.68 12.98
N ASN A 31 -1.43 -21.36 13.86
CA ASN A 31 -2.27 -22.51 13.46
C ASN A 31 -3.39 -22.09 12.49
N GLU A 32 -3.87 -20.87 12.56
CA GLU A 32 -4.88 -20.35 11.64
C GLU A 32 -4.27 -20.14 10.23
N ILE A 33 -3.04 -19.64 10.16
CA ILE A 33 -2.30 -19.52 8.89
C ILE A 33 -2.07 -20.91 8.29
N LEU A 34 -1.61 -21.87 9.09
CA LEU A 34 -1.37 -23.24 8.64
C LEU A 34 -2.64 -23.91 8.10
N SER A 35 -3.75 -23.75 8.80
CA SER A 35 -5.05 -24.30 8.40
C SER A 35 -5.57 -23.65 7.12
N ALA A 36 -5.41 -22.34 6.95
CA ALA A 36 -5.85 -21.63 5.76
C ALA A 36 -5.01 -21.98 4.53
N ALA A 37 -3.71 -22.21 4.71
CA ALA A 37 -2.81 -22.60 3.66
C ALA A 37 -2.80 -24.12 3.38
N ASP A 38 -3.50 -24.90 4.20
CA ASP A 38 -3.49 -26.38 4.16
C ASP A 38 -2.07 -26.97 4.13
N VAL A 39 -1.19 -26.47 5.01
CA VAL A 39 0.20 -26.91 5.11
C VAL A 39 0.55 -27.39 6.52
N PRO A 40 1.39 -28.42 6.65
CA PRO A 40 1.88 -28.86 7.94
C PRO A 40 2.84 -27.82 8.54
N LYS A 41 2.90 -27.78 9.88
CA LYS A 41 3.76 -26.87 10.64
C LYS A 41 5.23 -26.91 10.21
N GLY A 42 5.74 -28.10 9.84
CA GLY A 42 7.09 -28.27 9.35
C GLY A 42 7.36 -27.50 8.05
N SER A 43 6.39 -27.45 7.12
CA SER A 43 6.51 -26.66 5.88
C SER A 43 6.63 -25.18 6.15
N PHE A 44 5.84 -24.66 7.09
CA PHE A 44 5.95 -23.26 7.48
C PHE A 44 7.34 -22.92 8.02
N TYR A 45 7.87 -23.70 8.97
CA TYR A 45 9.19 -23.45 9.55
C TYR A 45 10.36 -23.73 8.60
N HIS A 46 10.11 -24.46 7.52
CA HIS A 46 11.09 -24.57 6.42
C HIS A 46 11.29 -23.23 5.71
N TYR A 47 10.20 -22.46 5.48
CA TYR A 47 10.26 -21.18 4.77
C TYR A 47 10.43 -19.98 5.70
N PHE A 48 9.79 -20.03 6.87
CA PHE A 48 9.74 -18.91 7.82
C PHE A 48 10.11 -19.39 9.21
N LYS A 49 11.20 -18.89 9.74
CA LYS A 49 11.71 -19.33 11.07
C LYS A 49 10.79 -18.91 12.22
N SER A 50 9.96 -17.87 12.03
CA SER A 50 9.00 -17.40 13.02
C SER A 50 7.79 -16.75 12.34
N LYS A 51 6.73 -16.45 13.12
CA LYS A 51 5.57 -15.72 12.63
C LYS A 51 5.94 -14.28 12.25
N GLU A 52 6.86 -13.65 12.97
CA GLU A 52 7.35 -12.30 12.70
C GLU A 52 8.11 -12.24 11.36
N LEU A 53 9.00 -13.20 11.08
CA LEU A 53 9.70 -13.32 9.80
C LEU A 53 8.76 -13.69 8.63
N PHE A 54 7.70 -14.43 8.91
CA PHE A 54 6.59 -14.57 7.95
C PHE A 54 5.90 -13.23 7.69
N GLY A 55 5.63 -12.47 8.75
CA GLY A 55 5.03 -11.13 8.64
C GLY A 55 5.89 -10.16 7.84
N GLU A 56 7.21 -10.17 8.05
CA GLU A 56 8.17 -9.41 7.24
C GLU A 56 8.07 -9.79 5.77
N ALA A 57 8.17 -11.09 5.45
CA ALA A 57 8.10 -11.57 4.07
C ALA A 57 6.75 -11.24 3.39
N MET A 58 5.64 -11.30 4.14
CA MET A 58 4.31 -10.91 3.68
C MET A 58 4.24 -9.41 3.38
N LEU A 59 4.86 -8.56 4.19
CA LEU A 59 4.90 -7.12 3.97
C LEU A 59 5.79 -6.75 2.77
N GLU A 60 6.92 -7.42 2.59
CA GLU A 60 7.78 -7.24 1.41
C GLU A 60 7.05 -7.63 0.10
N ASP A 61 6.36 -8.76 0.11
CA ASP A 61 5.50 -9.20 -1.01
C ASP A 61 4.42 -8.16 -1.32
N TYR A 62 3.72 -7.70 -0.29
CA TYR A 62 2.72 -6.65 -0.41
C TYR A 62 3.29 -5.36 -1.02
N VAL A 63 4.41 -4.86 -0.50
CA VAL A 63 5.06 -3.64 -1.01
C VAL A 63 5.48 -3.82 -2.47
N THR A 64 6.02 -4.99 -2.81
CA THR A 64 6.44 -5.30 -4.19
C THR A 64 5.26 -5.25 -5.17
N GLY A 65 4.15 -5.90 -4.83
CA GLY A 65 2.92 -5.85 -5.64
C GLY A 65 2.37 -4.44 -5.76
N TYR A 66 2.27 -3.72 -4.63
CA TYR A 66 1.79 -2.34 -4.60
C TYR A 66 2.62 -1.39 -5.49
N LEU A 67 3.94 -1.50 -5.44
CA LEU A 67 4.83 -0.69 -6.27
C LEU A 67 4.71 -1.02 -7.76
N ALA A 68 4.50 -2.28 -8.11
CA ALA A 68 4.27 -2.68 -9.49
C ALA A 68 2.96 -2.08 -10.04
N GLU A 69 1.86 -2.13 -9.27
CA GLU A 69 0.60 -1.47 -9.64
C GLU A 69 0.76 0.04 -9.76
N MET A 70 1.46 0.66 -8.82
CA MET A 70 1.75 2.09 -8.83
C MET A 70 2.56 2.49 -10.08
N ASP A 71 3.58 1.71 -10.44
CA ASP A 71 4.41 1.95 -11.61
C ASP A 71 3.57 1.87 -12.92
N VAL A 72 2.59 0.96 -13.00
CA VAL A 72 1.64 0.90 -14.11
C VAL A 72 0.80 2.18 -14.21
N VAL A 73 0.22 2.64 -13.11
CA VAL A 73 -0.64 3.83 -13.10
C VAL A 73 0.18 5.10 -13.39
N LEU A 74 1.33 5.26 -12.74
CA LEU A 74 2.18 6.44 -12.93
C LEU A 74 2.89 6.46 -14.29
N GLY A 75 3.09 5.29 -14.93
CA GLY A 75 3.73 5.15 -16.23
C GLY A 75 2.78 5.04 -17.41
N GLN A 76 1.48 5.29 -17.25
CA GLN A 76 0.47 5.05 -18.28
C GLN A 76 0.74 5.89 -19.54
N PRO A 77 0.87 5.26 -20.73
CA PRO A 77 1.13 6.00 -21.98
C PRO A 77 0.03 7.01 -22.29
N GLY A 78 0.42 8.16 -22.83
CA GLY A 78 -0.52 9.22 -23.24
C GLY A 78 -0.99 10.13 -22.09
N GLN A 79 -0.59 9.88 -20.85
CA GLN A 79 -0.85 10.76 -19.72
C GLN A 79 0.39 11.58 -19.36
N ASN A 80 0.19 12.87 -19.08
CA ASN A 80 1.22 13.70 -18.43
C ASN A 80 1.31 13.36 -16.92
N ALA A 81 2.32 13.90 -16.26
CA ALA A 81 2.57 13.56 -14.86
C ALA A 81 1.43 13.98 -13.92
N ALA A 82 0.80 15.15 -14.16
CA ALA A 82 -0.34 15.59 -13.35
C ALA A 82 -1.52 14.62 -13.47
N GLN A 83 -1.84 14.17 -14.69
CA GLN A 83 -2.93 13.21 -14.93
C GLN A 83 -2.66 11.87 -14.27
N SER A 84 -1.45 11.33 -14.40
CA SER A 84 -1.10 10.05 -13.79
C SER A 84 -1.06 10.09 -12.25
N LEU A 85 -0.59 11.22 -11.66
CA LEU A 85 -0.68 11.45 -10.21
C LEU A 85 -2.13 11.50 -9.73
N MET A 86 -2.99 12.24 -10.45
CA MET A 86 -4.41 12.30 -10.08
C MET A 86 -5.13 10.97 -10.29
N ALA A 87 -4.78 10.18 -11.32
CA ALA A 87 -5.28 8.82 -11.50
C ALA A 87 -4.86 7.90 -10.34
N TYR A 88 -3.62 7.99 -9.89
CA TYR A 88 -3.14 7.27 -8.71
C TYR A 88 -3.96 7.61 -7.46
N TRP A 89 -4.23 8.89 -7.20
CA TRP A 89 -5.05 9.28 -6.05
C TRP A 89 -6.54 8.95 -6.23
N ALA A 90 -7.05 8.97 -7.46
CA ALA A 90 -8.43 8.57 -7.74
C ALA A 90 -8.67 7.09 -7.40
N SER A 91 -7.69 6.21 -7.61
CA SER A 91 -7.81 4.80 -7.23
C SER A 91 -8.01 4.59 -5.72
N TRP A 92 -7.55 5.50 -4.87
CA TRP A 92 -7.81 5.45 -3.42
C TRP A 92 -9.27 5.73 -3.07
N THR A 93 -10.00 6.49 -3.91
CA THR A 93 -11.41 6.84 -3.68
C THR A 93 -12.35 5.77 -4.22
N SER A 94 -12.07 5.18 -5.39
CA SER A 94 -12.94 4.18 -6.03
C SER A 94 -13.02 2.87 -5.24
N GLU A 95 -11.92 2.43 -4.66
CA GLU A 95 -11.82 1.17 -3.93
C GLU A 95 -12.41 1.23 -2.51
N SER A 96 -12.61 2.44 -1.97
CA SER A 96 -13.12 2.61 -0.61
C SER A 96 -14.64 2.52 -0.50
N LEU A 97 -15.38 2.59 -1.62
CA LEU A 97 -16.84 2.74 -1.61
C LEU A 97 -17.62 1.44 -1.84
N ASP A 98 -17.05 0.45 -2.48
CA ASP A 98 -17.77 -0.78 -2.85
C ASP A 98 -17.53 -1.99 -1.93
N GLY A 99 -16.78 -1.82 -0.84
CA GLY A 99 -16.53 -2.87 0.15
C GLY A 99 -15.69 -4.05 -0.38
N SER A 100 -15.41 -4.09 -1.68
CA SER A 100 -14.47 -5.01 -2.31
C SER A 100 -13.05 -4.45 -2.26
N GLY A 101 -12.92 -3.30 -1.59
CA GLY A 101 -11.76 -2.46 -1.58
C GLY A 101 -10.47 -3.21 -1.48
N CYS A 102 -9.59 -2.92 -2.38
CA CYS A 102 -8.24 -3.46 -2.42
C CYS A 102 -7.66 -3.49 -1.01
N ASP A 103 -7.54 -4.68 -0.51
CA ASP A 103 -6.92 -5.00 0.77
C ASP A 103 -5.54 -4.34 0.93
N CYS A 104 -4.97 -3.90 -0.16
CA CYS A 104 -3.60 -3.46 -0.28
C CYS A 104 -3.30 -2.13 0.45
N ARG A 105 -4.11 -1.10 0.24
CA ARG A 105 -3.83 0.24 0.85
C ARG A 105 -4.23 0.30 2.33
N CYS A 106 -5.16 -0.55 2.72
CA CYS A 106 -5.52 -0.74 4.11
C CYS A 106 -4.42 -1.42 4.94
N LEU A 107 -3.48 -2.16 4.33
CA LEU A 107 -2.50 -2.94 5.09
C LEU A 107 -1.51 -2.05 5.83
N VAL A 108 -0.98 -0.99 5.19
CA VAL A 108 -0.12 -0.01 5.87
C VAL A 108 -0.87 0.66 7.01
N VAL A 109 -2.07 1.21 6.73
CA VAL A 109 -2.90 1.88 7.74
C VAL A 109 -3.30 0.93 8.87
N LYS A 110 -3.56 -0.34 8.55
CA LYS A 110 -4.01 -1.32 9.53
C LYS A 110 -2.89 -1.84 10.41
N LEU A 111 -1.73 -2.10 9.83
CA LEU A 111 -0.66 -2.81 10.53
C LEU A 111 0.41 -1.89 11.12
N SER A 112 0.56 -0.64 10.66
CA SER A 112 1.66 0.22 11.08
C SER A 112 1.74 0.40 12.59
N SER A 113 0.63 0.74 13.25
CA SER A 113 0.61 0.94 14.69
C SER A 113 0.76 -0.36 15.48
N GLU A 114 0.26 -1.46 14.92
CA GLU A 114 0.32 -2.77 15.57
C GLU A 114 1.73 -3.35 15.51
N VAL A 115 2.37 -3.32 14.35
CA VAL A 115 3.67 -3.99 14.15
C VAL A 115 4.86 -3.14 14.58
N ALA A 116 4.70 -1.82 14.65
CA ALA A 116 5.78 -0.92 15.06
C ALA A 116 6.30 -1.23 16.46
N ASP A 117 5.42 -1.65 17.35
CA ASP A 117 5.77 -1.98 18.74
C ASP A 117 6.05 -3.48 18.95
N MET A 118 5.65 -4.35 17.99
CA MET A 118 5.68 -5.79 18.16
C MET A 118 6.85 -6.48 17.47
N SER A 119 7.31 -5.94 16.33
CA SER A 119 8.25 -6.66 15.46
C SER A 119 9.15 -5.69 14.69
N GLU A 120 10.41 -5.63 15.09
CA GLU A 120 11.40 -4.79 14.38
C GLU A 120 11.56 -5.17 12.90
N PRO A 121 11.64 -6.46 12.49
CA PRO A 121 11.67 -6.80 11.07
C PRO A 121 10.47 -6.28 10.29
N MET A 122 9.26 -6.42 10.81
CA MET A 122 8.04 -5.94 10.14
C MET A 122 7.99 -4.40 10.09
N ARG A 123 8.42 -3.73 11.17
CA ARG A 123 8.53 -2.27 11.21
C ARG A 123 9.47 -1.74 10.13
N VAL A 124 10.63 -2.38 9.98
CA VAL A 124 11.63 -2.01 8.96
C VAL A 124 11.09 -2.26 7.55
N ALA A 125 10.41 -3.38 7.30
CA ALA A 125 9.79 -3.67 6.02
C ALA A 125 8.75 -2.62 5.62
N LEU A 126 7.89 -2.17 6.57
CA LEU A 126 6.93 -1.10 6.32
C LEU A 126 7.62 0.26 6.11
N LEU A 127 8.65 0.58 6.88
CA LEU A 127 9.42 1.81 6.74
C LEU A 127 10.06 1.88 5.35
N ASP A 128 10.76 0.83 4.92
CA ASP A 128 11.34 0.75 3.58
C ASP A 128 10.26 0.86 2.49
N GLY A 129 9.17 0.12 2.64
CA GLY A 129 8.06 0.15 1.70
C GLY A 129 7.47 1.55 1.53
N THR A 130 7.23 2.26 2.63
CA THR A 130 6.70 3.64 2.58
C THR A 130 7.70 4.63 1.96
N HIS A 131 9.00 4.48 2.24
CA HIS A 131 10.04 5.28 1.58
C HIS A 131 10.05 5.08 0.07
N ARG A 132 9.93 3.84 -0.39
CA ARG A 132 9.90 3.49 -1.82
C ARG A 132 8.65 4.04 -2.52
N ILE A 133 7.49 4.04 -1.86
CA ILE A 133 6.25 4.66 -2.37
C ILE A 133 6.45 6.18 -2.51
N ILE A 134 6.93 6.84 -1.46
CA ILE A 134 7.17 8.30 -1.47
C ILE A 134 8.19 8.67 -2.56
N ALA A 135 9.24 7.87 -2.75
CA ALA A 135 10.23 8.11 -3.80
C ALA A 135 9.60 8.07 -5.21
N ARG A 136 8.67 7.16 -5.49
CA ARG A 136 7.95 7.11 -6.78
C ARG A 136 7.04 8.32 -6.99
N LEU A 137 6.34 8.77 -5.95
CA LEU A 137 5.56 10.00 -6.00
C LEU A 137 6.46 11.22 -6.28
N ALA A 138 7.62 11.29 -5.62
CA ALA A 138 8.59 12.37 -5.86
C ALA A 138 9.09 12.39 -7.31
N LEU A 139 9.41 11.22 -7.88
CA LEU A 139 9.78 11.10 -9.30
C LEU A 139 8.65 11.53 -10.23
N ALA A 140 7.41 11.16 -9.94
CA ALA A 140 6.26 11.59 -10.74
C ALA A 140 6.05 13.11 -10.67
N ILE A 141 6.19 13.73 -9.49
CA ILE A 141 6.13 15.19 -9.32
C ILE A 141 7.28 15.88 -10.07
N ALA A 142 8.51 15.34 -9.98
CA ALA A 142 9.65 15.88 -10.71
C ALA A 142 9.45 15.79 -12.23
N ARG A 143 8.85 14.68 -12.74
CA ARG A 143 8.47 14.54 -14.14
C ARG A 143 7.47 15.60 -14.58
N GLY A 144 6.52 15.97 -13.71
CA GLY A 144 5.53 17.00 -13.99
C GLY A 144 6.11 18.40 -14.23
N ARG A 145 7.31 18.66 -13.68
CA ARG A 145 8.06 19.88 -14.00
C ARG A 145 8.74 19.83 -15.37
N VAL A 146 9.09 18.63 -15.81
CA VAL A 146 9.77 18.43 -17.11
C VAL A 146 8.76 18.46 -18.26
N ASP A 147 7.55 17.94 -18.02
CA ASP A 147 6.47 17.93 -19.03
C ASP A 147 5.52 19.13 -18.91
N ASP A 148 5.87 20.14 -18.10
CA ASP A 148 5.09 21.36 -17.83
C ASP A 148 3.65 21.14 -17.35
N SER A 149 3.35 19.93 -16.85
CA SER A 149 2.01 19.61 -16.31
C SER A 149 1.84 20.01 -14.84
N LEU A 150 2.95 20.24 -14.13
CA LEU A 150 2.98 20.75 -12.76
C LEU A 150 3.84 22.02 -12.69
N PRO A 151 3.38 23.07 -12.01
CA PRO A 151 4.20 24.26 -11.78
C PRO A 151 5.43 23.92 -10.95
N ALA A 152 6.37 24.85 -10.87
CA ALA A 152 7.56 24.71 -10.01
C ALA A 152 7.15 24.77 -8.52
N VAL A 153 6.47 23.73 -8.09
CA VAL A 153 6.13 23.51 -6.66
C VAL A 153 7.38 23.27 -5.83
N ALA A 154 7.21 23.41 -4.55
CA ALA A 154 8.19 23.06 -3.52
C ALA A 154 8.84 21.70 -3.77
N ASP A 155 9.99 21.47 -3.18
CA ASP A 155 10.81 20.25 -3.29
C ASP A 155 9.98 18.97 -3.51
N PRO A 156 10.16 18.23 -4.64
CA PRO A 156 9.36 17.05 -4.93
C PRO A 156 9.36 15.97 -3.87
N PRO A 157 10.49 15.61 -3.22
CA PRO A 157 10.50 14.72 -2.07
C PRO A 157 9.62 15.17 -0.91
N GLN A 158 9.69 16.44 -0.53
CA GLN A 158 8.89 16.99 0.55
C GLN A 158 7.40 17.00 0.20
N MET A 159 7.05 17.40 -1.02
CA MET A 159 5.67 17.38 -1.51
C MET A 159 5.10 15.96 -1.54
N ALA A 160 5.86 14.99 -2.05
CA ALA A 160 5.47 13.58 -2.08
C ALA A 160 5.21 13.03 -0.68
N ALA A 161 6.09 13.30 0.27
CA ALA A 161 5.93 12.88 1.66
C ALA A 161 4.68 13.51 2.31
N THR A 162 4.47 14.82 2.07
CA THR A 162 3.29 15.53 2.61
C THR A 162 1.99 14.97 2.03
N LEU A 163 1.92 14.75 0.73
CA LEU A 163 0.75 14.16 0.09
C LEU A 163 0.49 12.75 0.60
N TYR A 164 1.52 11.92 0.70
CA TYR A 164 1.36 10.55 1.18
C TYR A 164 0.82 10.51 2.62
N GLN A 165 1.36 11.34 3.52
CA GLN A 165 0.88 11.48 4.90
C GLN A 165 -0.59 11.94 4.96
N LEU A 166 -0.96 12.94 4.13
CA LEU A 166 -2.34 13.42 4.02
C LEU A 166 -3.31 12.30 3.62
N TRP A 167 -2.95 11.52 2.60
CA TRP A 167 -3.80 10.44 2.10
C TRP A 167 -3.88 9.25 3.05
N LEU A 168 -2.80 8.90 3.76
CA LEU A 168 -2.85 7.91 4.83
C LEU A 168 -3.79 8.32 5.96
N GLY A 169 -3.72 9.58 6.40
CA GLY A 169 -4.63 10.12 7.40
C GLY A 169 -6.09 10.13 6.92
N ALA A 170 -6.31 10.53 5.66
CA ALA A 170 -7.64 10.52 5.06
C ALA A 170 -8.21 9.10 4.95
N ALA A 171 -7.42 8.11 4.54
CA ALA A 171 -7.84 6.71 4.48
C ALA A 171 -8.22 6.16 5.86
N MET A 172 -7.46 6.49 6.90
CA MET A 172 -7.78 6.12 8.28
C MET A 172 -9.12 6.73 8.72
N LEU A 173 -9.33 8.03 8.46
CA LEU A 173 -10.57 8.72 8.84
C LEU A 173 -11.78 8.21 8.07
N THR A 174 -11.63 7.91 6.78
CA THR A 174 -12.67 7.28 5.95
C THR A 174 -13.13 5.96 6.54
N LYS A 175 -12.19 5.14 7.00
CA LYS A 175 -12.50 3.87 7.66
C LYS A 175 -13.24 4.05 8.98
N LEU A 176 -12.85 5.05 9.78
CA LEU A 176 -13.49 5.36 11.07
C LEU A 176 -14.90 5.94 10.88
N ARG A 177 -15.06 6.87 9.93
CA ARG A 177 -16.33 7.56 9.67
C ARG A 177 -17.30 6.75 8.81
N ARG A 178 -16.79 5.78 8.04
CA ARG A 178 -17.54 5.02 7.03
C ARG A 178 -18.17 5.90 5.96
N ASP A 179 -17.48 6.97 5.58
CA ASP A 179 -17.85 7.88 4.51
C ASP A 179 -16.61 8.36 3.75
N ALA A 180 -16.78 8.87 2.53
CA ALA A 180 -15.69 9.28 1.66
C ALA A 180 -15.23 10.74 1.89
N SER A 181 -15.79 11.47 2.86
CA SER A 181 -15.55 12.90 3.04
C SER A 181 -14.06 13.24 3.21
N ALA A 182 -13.33 12.44 3.99
CA ALA A 182 -11.91 12.65 4.24
C ALA A 182 -11.07 12.48 2.96
N LEU A 183 -11.35 11.48 2.12
CA LEU A 183 -10.66 11.29 0.84
C LEU A 183 -11.00 12.40 -0.16
N GLN A 184 -12.23 12.88 -0.18
CA GLN A 184 -12.62 14.02 -1.00
C GLN A 184 -11.87 15.30 -0.60
N MET A 185 -11.74 15.55 0.71
CA MET A 185 -10.93 16.66 1.23
C MET A 185 -9.45 16.51 0.87
N ALA A 186 -8.88 15.30 0.98
CA ALA A 186 -7.50 15.04 0.58
C ALA A 186 -7.30 15.30 -0.93
N ARG A 187 -8.27 14.91 -1.77
CA ARG A 187 -8.22 15.20 -3.21
C ARG A 187 -8.21 16.70 -3.49
N GLN A 188 -9.08 17.46 -2.84
CA GLN A 188 -9.13 18.93 -3.00
C GLN A 188 -7.83 19.59 -2.53
N ALA A 189 -7.31 19.17 -1.38
CA ALA A 189 -6.04 19.66 -0.87
C ALA A 189 -4.87 19.30 -1.83
N THR A 190 -4.88 18.10 -2.41
CA THR A 190 -3.88 17.67 -3.41
C THR A 190 -3.91 18.59 -4.65
N LEU A 191 -5.10 18.88 -5.19
CA LEU A 191 -5.24 19.80 -6.32
C LEU A 191 -4.68 21.20 -5.99
N ALA A 192 -5.01 21.72 -4.80
CA ALA A 192 -4.52 23.03 -4.36
C ALA A 192 -3.00 23.03 -4.16
N MET A 193 -2.42 22.01 -3.53
CA MET A 193 -0.99 21.89 -3.27
C MET A 193 -0.18 21.74 -4.57
N LEU A 194 -0.71 21.01 -5.54
CA LEU A 194 -0.13 20.85 -6.87
C LEU A 194 -0.51 21.98 -7.85
N GLN A 195 -1.30 22.96 -7.39
CA GLN A 195 -1.81 24.10 -8.19
C GLN A 195 -2.55 23.65 -9.46
N LEU A 196 -3.29 22.57 -9.36
CA LEU A 196 -4.09 22.04 -10.45
C LEU A 196 -5.52 22.61 -10.41
N PRO A 197 -6.18 22.79 -11.59
CA PRO A 197 -7.55 23.28 -11.64
C PRO A 197 -8.52 22.29 -10.96
N SER A 198 -9.50 22.83 -10.22
CA SER A 198 -10.48 22.04 -9.44
C SER A 198 -11.50 21.25 -10.29
N GLY A 199 -11.40 21.29 -11.63
CA GLY A 199 -12.38 20.75 -12.57
C GLY A 199 -11.90 19.55 -13.41
N GLN A 200 -10.83 18.88 -13.05
CA GLN A 200 -10.37 17.66 -13.74
C GLN A 200 -10.57 16.41 -12.88
#